data_815b0f2dc7965caac0b6e1f9035b7a76
#
_entry.id   815b0f2dc7965caac0b6e1f9035b7a76
#
_cell.length_a   1.000
_cell.length_b   1.000
_cell.length_c   1.000
_cell.angle_alpha   90.00
_cell.angle_beta   90.00
_cell.angle_gamma   90.00
#
_symmetry.space_group_name_H-M   'P 1'
#
loop_
_entity.id
_entity.type
_entity.pdbx_description
1 polymer ?
#
loop_
_entity_poly.entity_id
_entity_poly.type
_entity_poly.pdbx_seq_one_letter_code
_entity_poly.pdbx_strand_id
1 'polypeptide(L)'
;MKRWHLIILCLSLILLLMNTSCFRKEEKRIEAQWENTLLLPGCAGMPENVGLAGAYSGIVEGKLLVLGGANFPDKYPWEGGIKTWWATLYSYDLDTEEWTVYDDFLDRPLAYGVSISLPEGLLCIGGCDHARCSDKVFLIKKEIDSFVIDSVSYPSLPVPLANAAGAICDNCIYIAGGQESMVNERSTHHFYMLDLHHKEQGWQVMPGWDGPSLSYAVGVAQRGRFYLFSGRSYAPDELMTEYTEGYVFEPGTGKWNKMTGSFPVMAGTAIPYGEDKILILGGVEEILPTSPKHP
;
A
#
# COMPACT_ATOMS: atom_id res chain seq x y z
N MET A 1 -52.59 -49.27 -2.40
CA MET A 1 -51.12 -49.17 -2.19
C MET A 1 -50.44 -48.10 -3.05
N LYS A 2 -50.77 -47.88 -4.32
CA LYS A 2 -50.07 -46.89 -5.20
C LYS A 2 -50.23 -45.40 -4.82
N ARG A 3 -51.31 -44.99 -4.16
CA ARG A 3 -51.55 -43.59 -3.76
C ARG A 3 -50.68 -43.10 -2.60
N TRP A 4 -50.32 -43.96 -1.67
CA TRP A 4 -49.48 -43.59 -0.51
C TRP A 4 -48.01 -43.39 -0.88
N HIS A 5 -47.50 -44.13 -1.87
CA HIS A 5 -46.14 -43.98 -2.35
C HIS A 5 -45.94 -42.64 -3.07
N LEU A 6 -46.98 -42.14 -3.76
CA LEU A 6 -46.90 -40.84 -4.44
C LEU A 6 -46.87 -39.67 -3.45
N ILE A 7 -47.62 -39.76 -2.34
CA ILE A 7 -47.64 -38.73 -1.30
C ILE A 7 -46.31 -38.69 -0.54
N ILE A 8 -45.71 -39.83 -0.26
CA ILE A 8 -44.42 -39.93 0.42
C ILE A 8 -43.30 -39.37 -0.51
N LEU A 9 -43.37 -39.67 -1.81
CA LEU A 9 -42.41 -39.14 -2.79
C LEU A 9 -42.53 -37.62 -2.95
N CYS A 10 -43.76 -37.07 -2.97
CA CYS A 10 -43.96 -35.60 -3.02
C CYS A 10 -43.50 -34.90 -1.71
N LEU A 11 -43.74 -35.49 -0.55
CA LEU A 11 -43.28 -34.96 0.71
C LEU A 11 -41.75 -35.00 0.84
N SER A 12 -41.10 -36.06 0.38
CA SER A 12 -39.62 -36.13 0.36
C SER A 12 -39.02 -35.15 -0.63
N LEU A 13 -39.65 -34.88 -1.79
CA LEU A 13 -39.19 -33.88 -2.73
C LEU A 13 -39.36 -32.43 -2.21
N ILE A 14 -40.46 -32.17 -1.49
CA ILE A 14 -40.69 -30.87 -0.81
C ILE A 14 -39.67 -30.66 0.31
N LEU A 15 -39.38 -31.71 1.12
CA LEU A 15 -38.32 -31.63 2.14
C LEU A 15 -36.92 -31.43 1.53
N LEU A 16 -36.62 -32.03 0.38
CA LEU A 16 -35.36 -31.80 -0.35
C LEU A 16 -35.26 -30.36 -0.90
N LEU A 17 -36.38 -29.82 -1.39
CA LEU A 17 -36.45 -28.44 -1.91
C LEU A 17 -36.40 -27.40 -0.77
N MET A 18 -36.84 -27.72 0.42
CA MET A 18 -36.72 -26.83 1.58
C MET A 18 -35.31 -26.80 2.20
N ASN A 19 -34.48 -27.82 1.97
CA ASN A 19 -33.09 -27.85 2.42
C ASN A 19 -32.10 -27.16 1.45
N THR A 20 -32.56 -26.72 0.27
CA THR A 20 -31.77 -25.90 -0.66
C THR A 20 -32.03 -24.39 -0.49
N SER A 21 -32.69 -23.97 0.59
CA SER A 21 -32.58 -22.56 0.98
C SER A 21 -31.13 -22.32 1.35
N CYS A 22 -30.37 -22.01 0.31
CA CYS A 22 -29.06 -21.43 0.38
C CYS A 22 -29.15 -20.31 1.43
N PHE A 23 -28.57 -20.53 2.60
CA PHE A 23 -28.27 -19.46 3.54
C PHE A 23 -27.34 -18.51 2.77
N ARG A 24 -27.93 -17.59 2.01
CA ARG A 24 -27.21 -16.40 1.56
C ARG A 24 -26.87 -15.68 2.85
N LYS A 25 -25.64 -15.89 3.32
CA LYS A 25 -25.06 -15.07 4.38
C LYS A 25 -25.26 -13.65 3.90
N GLU A 26 -26.17 -12.90 4.53
CA GLU A 26 -26.28 -11.47 4.26
C GLU A 26 -24.88 -10.90 4.47
N GLU A 27 -24.24 -10.51 3.39
CA GLU A 27 -23.00 -9.75 3.48
C GLU A 27 -23.40 -8.44 4.17
N LYS A 28 -22.98 -8.31 5.42
CA LYS A 28 -23.13 -7.06 6.15
C LYS A 28 -22.43 -5.99 5.34
N ARG A 29 -23.21 -5.11 4.73
CA ARG A 29 -22.69 -3.94 4.04
C ARG A 29 -21.97 -3.08 5.05
N ILE A 30 -20.71 -2.79 4.78
CA ILE A 30 -19.92 -1.86 5.61
C ILE A 30 -20.36 -0.47 5.17
N GLU A 31 -20.93 0.31 6.09
CA GLU A 31 -21.18 1.73 5.89
C GLU A 31 -20.01 2.49 6.48
N ALA A 32 -19.28 3.21 5.64
CA ALA A 32 -18.21 4.11 6.05
C ALA A 32 -18.74 5.54 6.12
N GLN A 33 -18.51 6.20 7.24
CA GLN A 33 -18.69 7.65 7.37
C GLN A 33 -17.32 8.32 7.26
N TRP A 34 -17.24 9.36 6.45
CA TRP A 34 -16.02 10.13 6.26
C TRP A 34 -16.16 11.45 7.01
N GLU A 35 -15.21 11.72 7.90
CA GLU A 35 -15.12 12.97 8.63
C GLU A 35 -13.77 13.63 8.34
N ASN A 36 -13.76 14.89 7.95
CA ASN A 36 -12.55 15.69 7.74
C ASN A 36 -12.15 16.37 9.06
N THR A 37 -11.84 15.58 10.06
CA THR A 37 -11.52 16.10 11.40
C THR A 37 -10.03 16.26 11.65
N LEU A 38 -9.20 15.55 10.91
CA LEU A 38 -7.76 15.50 11.13
C LEU A 38 -7.01 16.06 9.91
N LEU A 39 -6.76 17.36 9.92
CA LEU A 39 -5.98 18.03 8.87
C LEU A 39 -4.51 18.12 9.29
N LEU A 40 -3.61 17.85 8.35
CA LEU A 40 -2.18 18.09 8.55
C LEU A 40 -1.91 19.58 8.74
N PRO A 41 -1.16 19.98 9.77
CA PRO A 41 -0.80 21.39 9.94
C PRO A 41 0.19 21.84 8.86
N GLY A 42 0.39 23.15 8.74
CA GLY A 42 1.45 23.71 7.92
C GLY A 42 2.84 23.36 8.46
N CYS A 43 3.86 23.56 7.64
CA CYS A 43 5.28 23.41 7.98
C CYS A 43 6.11 24.52 7.35
N ALA A 44 7.41 24.53 7.61
CA ALA A 44 8.32 25.48 6.95
C ALA A 44 8.26 25.32 5.42
N GLY A 45 7.96 26.41 4.72
CA GLY A 45 7.77 26.44 3.26
C GLY A 45 6.39 26.03 2.75
N MET A 46 5.46 25.59 3.63
CA MET A 46 4.08 25.27 3.29
C MET A 46 3.18 25.67 4.47
N PRO A 47 2.85 26.97 4.62
CA PRO A 47 2.06 27.46 5.75
C PRO A 47 0.64 26.83 5.84
N GLU A 48 0.06 26.50 4.69
CA GLU A 48 -1.20 25.79 4.57
C GLU A 48 -0.96 24.45 3.88
N ASN A 49 -1.23 23.36 4.57
CA ASN A 49 -0.98 22.02 4.05
C ASN A 49 -2.10 21.61 3.09
N VAL A 50 -1.76 21.43 1.83
CA VAL A 50 -2.69 21.00 0.76
C VAL A 50 -2.76 19.47 0.60
N GLY A 51 -2.22 18.72 1.54
CA GLY A 51 -2.11 17.28 1.50
C GLY A 51 -0.77 16.80 0.96
N LEU A 52 -0.44 15.54 1.23
CA LEU A 52 0.82 14.90 0.86
C LEU A 52 0.55 13.59 0.13
N ALA A 53 1.10 13.42 -1.05
CA ALA A 53 1.10 12.16 -1.77
C ALA A 53 2.35 11.34 -1.42
N GLY A 54 2.18 10.04 -1.25
CA GLY A 54 3.29 9.12 -1.04
C GLY A 54 4.09 9.34 0.25
N ALA A 55 3.51 9.97 1.27
CA ALA A 55 4.13 10.09 2.57
C ALA A 55 4.25 8.70 3.23
N TYR A 56 5.33 8.48 3.99
CA TYR A 56 5.38 7.34 4.90
C TYR A 56 4.44 7.61 6.08
N SER A 57 3.65 6.62 6.45
CA SER A 57 2.72 6.78 7.57
C SER A 57 2.53 5.50 8.37
N GLY A 58 2.24 5.67 9.65
CA GLY A 58 1.96 4.56 10.55
C GLY A 58 1.81 5.01 11.98
N ILE A 59 1.47 4.08 12.86
CA ILE A 59 1.29 4.35 14.29
C ILE A 59 2.49 3.80 15.06
N VAL A 60 3.08 4.64 15.91
CA VAL A 60 4.21 4.31 16.79
C VAL A 60 3.86 4.77 18.19
N GLU A 61 3.72 3.84 19.12
CA GLU A 61 3.44 4.13 20.55
C GLU A 61 2.33 5.18 20.77
N GLY A 62 1.15 4.98 20.14
CA GLY A 62 0.00 5.88 20.30
C GLY A 62 0.10 7.19 19.52
N LYS A 63 1.09 7.34 18.64
CA LYS A 63 1.23 8.52 17.78
C LYS A 63 1.11 8.14 16.31
N LEU A 64 0.24 8.83 15.58
CA LEU A 64 0.20 8.76 14.12
C LEU A 64 1.34 9.58 13.55
N LEU A 65 2.22 8.96 12.82
CA LEU A 65 3.33 9.59 12.11
C LEU A 65 2.99 9.76 10.63
N VAL A 66 3.32 10.92 10.07
CA VAL A 66 3.29 11.18 8.63
C VAL A 66 4.61 11.86 8.26
N LEU A 67 5.41 11.21 7.41
CA LEU A 67 6.77 11.65 7.09
C LEU A 67 6.97 11.86 5.61
N GLY A 68 7.58 12.97 5.25
CA GLY A 68 7.93 13.27 3.86
C GLY A 68 6.70 13.46 2.98
N GLY A 69 6.70 12.81 1.82
CA GLY A 69 5.65 13.00 0.84
C GLY A 69 5.96 14.10 -0.16
N ALA A 70 5.07 14.27 -1.14
CA ALA A 70 5.21 15.30 -2.15
C ALA A 70 3.85 15.89 -2.52
N ASN A 71 3.84 17.14 -2.95
CA ASN A 71 2.63 17.81 -3.42
C ASN A 71 2.97 18.97 -4.38
N PHE A 72 1.98 19.76 -4.69
CA PHE A 72 2.10 21.01 -5.46
C PHE A 72 1.61 22.15 -4.55
N PRO A 73 2.49 22.79 -3.77
CA PRO A 73 2.07 23.70 -2.70
C PRO A 73 1.50 25.02 -3.24
N ASP A 74 1.95 25.50 -4.42
CA ASP A 74 1.59 26.81 -4.93
C ASP A 74 0.44 26.78 -5.94
N LYS A 75 0.47 25.83 -6.89
CA LYS A 75 -0.46 25.70 -8.01
C LYS A 75 -0.64 24.25 -8.41
N TYR A 76 -1.78 23.93 -9.01
CA TYR A 76 -2.00 22.61 -9.56
C TYR A 76 -1.03 22.29 -10.73
N PRO A 77 -0.75 21.01 -11.01
CA PRO A 77 0.16 20.62 -12.11
C PRO A 77 -0.24 21.20 -13.47
N TRP A 78 -1.53 21.23 -13.77
CA TRP A 78 -2.07 21.76 -15.02
C TRP A 78 -2.03 23.29 -15.12
N GLU A 79 -1.73 23.99 -14.03
CA GLU A 79 -1.51 25.43 -13.96
C GLU A 79 -0.02 25.79 -13.96
N GLY A 80 0.84 24.79 -14.16
CA GLY A 80 2.31 24.96 -14.14
C GLY A 80 2.89 24.89 -12.74
N GLY A 81 2.21 24.28 -11.78
CA GLY A 81 2.73 24.05 -10.44
C GLY A 81 3.97 23.18 -10.43
N ILE A 82 4.90 23.47 -9.52
CA ILE A 82 6.13 22.71 -9.34
C ILE A 82 5.92 21.71 -8.21
N LYS A 83 6.16 20.43 -8.50
CA LYS A 83 6.10 19.37 -7.50
C LYS A 83 7.25 19.53 -6.49
N THR A 84 6.90 19.54 -5.21
CA THR A 84 7.82 19.67 -4.09
C THR A 84 7.81 18.42 -3.25
N TRP A 85 8.98 17.95 -2.85
CA TRP A 85 9.17 16.84 -1.90
C TRP A 85 9.54 17.39 -0.55
N TRP A 86 9.06 16.73 0.51
CA TRP A 86 9.19 17.21 1.88
C TRP A 86 10.08 16.30 2.72
N ALA A 87 10.72 16.90 3.73
CA ALA A 87 11.53 16.21 4.72
C ALA A 87 10.90 16.25 6.12
N THR A 88 9.70 16.81 6.24
CA THR A 88 8.99 17.08 7.48
C THR A 88 8.40 15.80 8.06
N LEU A 89 8.50 15.61 9.38
CA LEU A 89 7.75 14.64 10.16
C LEU A 89 6.62 15.35 10.91
N TYR A 90 5.41 14.87 10.73
CA TYR A 90 4.23 15.22 11.50
C TYR A 90 3.94 14.09 12.48
N SER A 91 3.72 14.41 13.73
CA SER A 91 3.32 13.47 14.77
C SER A 91 2.03 13.94 15.43
N TYR A 92 1.00 13.13 15.34
CA TYR A 92 -0.28 13.36 16.02
C TYR A 92 -0.42 12.43 17.19
N ASP A 93 -0.57 13.00 18.38
CA ASP A 93 -0.82 12.25 19.60
C ASP A 93 -2.29 11.83 19.65
N LEU A 94 -2.56 10.52 19.70
CA LEU A 94 -3.92 9.99 19.70
C LEU A 94 -4.66 10.21 21.03
N ASP A 95 -3.92 10.48 22.13
CA ASP A 95 -4.50 10.71 23.45
C ASP A 95 -4.80 12.18 23.70
N THR A 96 -3.87 13.09 23.31
CA THR A 96 -4.03 14.54 23.52
C THR A 96 -4.66 15.25 22.33
N GLU A 97 -4.77 14.57 21.19
CA GLU A 97 -5.29 15.12 19.93
C GLU A 97 -4.48 16.33 19.41
N GLU A 98 -3.18 16.36 19.67
CA GLU A 98 -2.29 17.46 19.30
C GLU A 98 -1.27 17.04 18.24
N TRP A 99 -0.97 17.97 17.31
CA TRP A 99 0.09 17.83 16.32
C TRP A 99 1.41 18.41 16.83
N THR A 100 2.49 17.69 16.55
CA THR A 100 3.86 18.22 16.62
C THR A 100 4.50 18.12 15.24
N VAL A 101 5.15 19.18 14.80
CA VAL A 101 5.82 19.26 13.48
C VAL A 101 7.33 19.34 13.69
N TYR A 102 8.05 18.48 12.99
CA TYR A 102 9.51 18.46 12.95
C TYR A 102 9.95 18.77 11.53
N ASP A 103 10.25 20.05 11.27
CA ASP A 103 10.80 20.49 9.99
C ASP A 103 12.19 19.88 9.75
N ASP A 104 12.52 19.60 8.47
CA ASP A 104 13.83 19.05 8.07
C ASP A 104 14.24 17.79 8.85
N PHE A 105 13.27 16.95 9.20
CA PHE A 105 13.52 15.71 9.96
C PHE A 105 14.36 14.69 9.19
N LEU A 106 14.16 14.59 7.87
CA LEU A 106 15.01 13.81 6.99
C LEU A 106 16.14 14.68 6.43
N ASP A 107 17.35 14.13 6.31
CA ASP A 107 18.48 14.78 5.64
C ASP A 107 18.18 15.09 4.17
N ARG A 108 17.25 14.35 3.57
CA ARG A 108 16.80 14.47 2.19
C ARG A 108 15.31 14.22 2.08
N PRO A 109 14.55 15.08 1.38
CA PRO A 109 13.15 14.84 1.12
C PRO A 109 12.90 13.47 0.47
N LEU A 110 11.88 12.74 0.92
CA LEU A 110 11.52 11.43 0.38
C LEU A 110 9.99 11.27 0.28
N ALA A 111 9.55 10.56 -0.77
CA ALA A 111 8.16 10.17 -0.97
C ALA A 111 8.08 8.82 -1.71
N TYR A 112 6.89 8.22 -1.76
CA TYR A 112 6.57 7.04 -2.58
C TYR A 112 7.33 5.77 -2.19
N GLY A 113 7.79 5.67 -0.94
CA GLY A 113 8.29 4.44 -0.35
C GLY A 113 7.20 3.61 0.30
N VAL A 114 7.59 2.48 0.85
CA VAL A 114 6.71 1.60 1.63
C VAL A 114 6.85 1.89 3.12
N SER A 115 5.74 1.90 3.84
CA SER A 115 5.67 2.08 5.30
C SER A 115 5.18 0.80 5.97
N ILE A 116 5.87 0.36 7.01
CA ILE A 116 5.46 -0.79 7.84
C ILE A 116 5.52 -0.37 9.31
N SER A 117 4.40 -0.40 10.01
CA SER A 117 4.38 -0.23 11.46
C SER A 117 4.87 -1.51 12.13
N LEU A 118 5.92 -1.40 12.92
CA LEU A 118 6.50 -2.48 13.72
C LEU A 118 6.38 -2.14 15.20
N PRO A 119 6.47 -3.11 16.12
CA PRO A 119 6.46 -2.83 17.55
C PRO A 119 7.56 -1.83 17.98
N GLU A 120 8.71 -1.84 17.31
CA GLU A 120 9.85 -0.97 17.59
C GLU A 120 9.81 0.38 16.85
N GLY A 121 8.85 0.62 15.95
CA GLY A 121 8.76 1.90 15.24
C GLY A 121 8.14 1.81 13.85
N LEU A 122 8.26 2.88 13.08
CA LEU A 122 7.82 2.97 11.69
C LEU A 122 8.98 2.66 10.75
N LEU A 123 8.94 1.53 10.08
CA LEU A 123 9.92 1.16 9.06
C LEU A 123 9.56 1.81 7.73
N CYS A 124 10.50 2.59 7.18
CA CYS A 124 10.41 3.28 5.90
C CYS A 124 11.36 2.61 4.91
N ILE A 125 10.85 2.21 3.75
CA ILE A 125 11.57 1.37 2.79
C ILE A 125 11.55 2.04 1.41
N GLY A 126 12.73 2.30 0.85
CA GLY A 126 12.87 2.88 -0.49
C GLY A 126 12.35 4.32 -0.59
N GLY A 127 11.59 4.62 -1.64
CA GLY A 127 11.07 5.95 -1.96
C GLY A 127 11.95 6.72 -2.93
N CYS A 128 11.60 7.97 -3.22
CA CYS A 128 12.35 8.84 -4.11
C CYS A 128 12.27 10.30 -3.70
N ASP A 129 13.21 11.09 -4.21
CA ASP A 129 13.10 12.54 -4.32
C ASP A 129 12.86 12.94 -5.80
N HIS A 130 13.05 14.22 -6.11
CA HIS A 130 12.90 14.75 -7.48
C HIS A 130 13.91 14.19 -8.49
N ALA A 131 15.04 13.65 -8.02
CA ALA A 131 16.16 13.25 -8.86
C ALA A 131 16.37 11.75 -8.94
N ARG A 132 16.13 11.02 -7.84
CA ARG A 132 16.49 9.60 -7.74
C ARG A 132 15.63 8.80 -6.78
N CYS A 133 15.51 7.51 -7.02
CA CYS A 133 15.02 6.54 -6.07
C CYS A 133 16.07 6.20 -4.99
N SER A 134 15.63 5.63 -3.90
CA SER A 134 16.42 5.25 -2.74
C SER A 134 16.34 3.74 -2.49
N ASP A 135 17.46 3.16 -2.12
CA ASP A 135 17.56 1.79 -1.61
C ASP A 135 17.52 1.73 -0.07
N LYS A 136 17.46 2.88 0.58
CA LYS A 136 17.56 2.96 2.03
C LYS A 136 16.33 2.36 2.72
N VAL A 137 16.61 1.68 3.82
CA VAL A 137 15.63 1.18 4.77
C VAL A 137 16.00 1.75 6.13
N PHE A 138 15.09 2.45 6.76
CA PHE A 138 15.34 3.07 8.07
C PHE A 138 14.11 2.99 8.95
N LEU A 139 14.33 2.94 10.24
CA LEU A 139 13.29 2.85 11.27
C LEU A 139 13.19 4.18 12.02
N ILE A 140 11.98 4.71 12.12
CA ILE A 140 11.69 5.84 13.00
C ILE A 140 11.25 5.29 14.34
N LYS A 141 12.06 5.58 15.36
CA LYS A 141 11.82 5.18 16.75
C LYS A 141 11.40 6.38 17.57
N LYS A 142 10.50 6.15 18.52
CA LYS A 142 10.21 7.15 19.54
C LYS A 142 11.28 7.09 20.61
N GLU A 143 11.76 8.25 21.02
CA GLU A 143 12.50 8.48 22.25
C GLU A 143 11.65 9.30 23.22
N ILE A 144 12.17 9.67 24.38
CA ILE A 144 11.38 10.26 25.48
C ILE A 144 10.53 11.45 24.98
N ASP A 145 11.16 12.42 24.31
CA ASP A 145 10.50 13.66 23.85
C ASP A 145 10.62 13.90 22.34
N SER A 146 11.12 12.92 21.57
CA SER A 146 11.42 13.10 20.15
C SER A 146 11.31 11.80 19.36
N PHE A 147 11.64 11.88 18.08
CA PHE A 147 11.82 10.74 17.20
C PHE A 147 13.25 10.74 16.67
N VAL A 148 13.79 9.55 16.45
CA VAL A 148 15.12 9.35 15.87
C VAL A 148 15.06 8.39 14.68
N ILE A 149 16.02 8.54 13.78
CA ILE A 149 16.18 7.68 12.62
C ILE A 149 17.26 6.65 12.91
N ASP A 150 16.89 5.37 12.87
CA ASP A 150 17.82 4.24 12.90
C ASP A 150 17.99 3.73 11.46
N SER A 151 19.11 4.03 10.85
CA SER A 151 19.47 3.63 9.48
C SER A 151 20.38 2.40 9.41
N VAL A 152 20.61 1.72 10.53
CA VAL A 152 21.59 0.63 10.66
C VAL A 152 20.93 -0.73 10.90
N SER A 153 19.82 -0.75 11.64
CA SER A 153 19.19 -2.00 12.09
C SER A 153 18.54 -2.82 10.99
N TYR A 154 18.39 -2.27 9.78
CA TYR A 154 17.76 -2.94 8.63
C TYR A 154 18.64 -2.87 7.39
N PRO A 155 18.75 -3.96 6.62
CA PRO A 155 19.52 -3.96 5.38
C PRO A 155 18.86 -3.10 4.30
N SER A 156 19.66 -2.39 3.51
CA SER A 156 19.17 -1.67 2.32
C SER A 156 18.56 -2.64 1.31
N LEU A 157 17.61 -2.15 0.50
CA LEU A 157 17.08 -2.89 -0.64
C LEU A 157 18.19 -3.27 -1.62
N PRO A 158 18.04 -4.36 -2.38
CA PRO A 158 19.00 -4.75 -3.41
C PRO A 158 19.19 -3.71 -4.52
N VAL A 159 18.14 -2.93 -4.79
CA VAL A 159 18.12 -1.84 -5.77
C VAL A 159 17.32 -0.64 -5.20
N PRO A 160 17.58 0.59 -5.65
CA PRO A 160 16.71 1.74 -5.35
C PRO A 160 15.30 1.48 -5.87
N LEU A 161 14.26 1.78 -5.07
CA LEU A 161 12.90 1.44 -5.43
C LEU A 161 11.89 2.46 -4.89
N ALA A 162 11.00 2.93 -5.77
CA ALA A 162 9.84 3.75 -5.41
C ALA A 162 8.55 3.17 -6.03
N ASN A 163 7.39 3.59 -5.53
CA ASN A 163 6.08 3.17 -6.02
C ASN A 163 5.89 1.63 -6.03
N ALA A 164 6.57 0.95 -5.13
CA ALA A 164 6.41 -0.48 -4.90
C ALA A 164 5.25 -0.74 -3.92
N ALA A 165 4.66 -1.90 -4.03
CA ALA A 165 3.73 -2.43 -3.05
C ALA A 165 4.48 -3.16 -1.94
N GLY A 166 4.02 -3.05 -0.69
CA GLY A 166 4.64 -3.79 0.40
C GLY A 166 3.70 -4.05 1.56
N ALA A 167 3.95 -5.14 2.28
CA ALA A 167 3.27 -5.47 3.51
C ALA A 167 4.09 -6.44 4.36
N ILE A 168 3.80 -6.47 5.65
CA ILE A 168 4.30 -7.49 6.56
C ILE A 168 3.29 -8.64 6.63
N CYS A 169 3.78 -9.86 6.44
CA CYS A 169 3.01 -11.09 6.57
C CYS A 169 3.74 -12.01 7.55
N ASP A 170 3.15 -12.26 8.69
CA ASP A 170 3.80 -12.90 9.84
C ASP A 170 5.10 -12.14 10.21
N ASN A 171 6.25 -12.79 10.14
CA ASN A 171 7.55 -12.16 10.42
C ASN A 171 8.35 -11.81 9.16
N CYS A 172 7.72 -11.77 7.99
CA CYS A 172 8.38 -11.45 6.74
C CYS A 172 7.79 -10.19 6.12
N ILE A 173 8.66 -9.28 5.68
CA ILE A 173 8.27 -8.14 4.86
C ILE A 173 8.42 -8.52 3.40
N TYR A 174 7.37 -8.27 2.62
CA TYR A 174 7.34 -8.48 1.18
C TYR A 174 7.27 -7.15 0.46
N ILE A 175 8.08 -7.00 -0.60
CA ILE A 175 8.08 -5.82 -1.49
C ILE A 175 7.92 -6.32 -2.92
N ALA A 176 6.95 -5.78 -3.63
CA ALA A 176 6.60 -6.22 -4.98
C ALA A 176 6.51 -5.04 -5.96
N GLY A 177 7.04 -5.22 -7.17
CA GLY A 177 6.99 -4.22 -8.24
C GLY A 177 7.78 -2.96 -7.94
N GLY A 178 7.25 -1.82 -8.39
CA GLY A 178 7.87 -0.50 -8.24
C GLY A 178 8.67 -0.07 -9.46
N GLN A 179 9.47 0.96 -9.30
CA GLN A 179 10.36 1.52 -10.32
C GLN A 179 11.69 1.95 -9.70
N GLU A 180 12.78 1.75 -10.42
CA GLU A 180 14.14 2.04 -9.94
C GLU A 180 14.59 3.47 -10.21
N SER A 181 13.86 4.19 -11.05
CA SER A 181 14.23 5.53 -11.51
C SER A 181 13.00 6.41 -11.70
N MET A 182 13.14 7.69 -11.38
CA MET A 182 12.13 8.73 -11.65
C MET A 182 12.28 9.37 -13.03
N VAL A 183 13.38 9.12 -13.72
CA VAL A 183 13.62 9.58 -15.09
C VAL A 183 13.21 8.52 -16.10
N ASN A 184 13.60 7.30 -15.84
CA ASN A 184 13.20 6.12 -16.60
C ASN A 184 12.19 5.34 -15.77
N GLU A 185 10.92 5.72 -15.84
CA GLU A 185 9.82 5.20 -15.01
C GLU A 185 9.42 3.75 -15.33
N ARG A 186 10.36 2.91 -15.78
CA ARG A 186 10.09 1.50 -16.07
C ARG A 186 9.57 0.79 -14.85
N SER A 187 8.41 0.14 -14.99
CA SER A 187 7.86 -0.74 -13.97
C SER A 187 8.69 -2.01 -13.86
N THR A 188 8.85 -2.53 -12.64
CA THR A 188 9.66 -3.72 -12.36
C THR A 188 8.79 -4.93 -12.00
N HIS A 189 9.43 -6.10 -12.06
CA HIS A 189 8.83 -7.36 -11.63
C HIS A 189 9.52 -7.91 -10.37
N HIS A 190 10.13 -7.02 -9.61
CA HIS A 190 10.83 -7.40 -8.38
C HIS A 190 9.86 -7.97 -7.35
N PHE A 191 10.30 -9.01 -6.69
CA PHE A 191 9.64 -9.51 -5.50
C PHE A 191 10.71 -9.88 -4.49
N TYR A 192 10.74 -9.15 -3.37
CA TYR A 192 11.71 -9.30 -2.30
C TYR A 192 11.04 -9.72 -1.01
N MET A 193 11.76 -10.49 -0.21
CA MET A 193 11.36 -10.87 1.14
C MET A 193 12.48 -10.57 2.13
N LEU A 194 12.15 -9.98 3.27
CA LEU A 194 13.04 -9.82 4.42
C LEU A 194 12.45 -10.59 5.61
N ASP A 195 13.16 -11.59 6.08
CA ASP A 195 12.84 -12.29 7.33
C ASP A 195 13.31 -11.46 8.52
N LEU A 196 12.38 -11.02 9.36
CA LEU A 196 12.67 -10.18 10.53
C LEU A 196 13.40 -10.92 11.65
N HIS A 197 13.36 -12.26 11.67
CA HIS A 197 14.16 -13.07 12.60
C HIS A 197 15.62 -13.23 12.14
N HIS A 198 15.88 -13.03 10.85
CA HIS A 198 17.16 -13.23 10.20
C HIS A 198 17.56 -12.05 9.32
N LYS A 199 17.37 -10.81 9.83
CA LYS A 199 17.65 -9.56 9.07
C LYS A 199 19.07 -9.46 8.54
N GLU A 200 20.02 -10.10 9.21
CA GLU A 200 21.43 -10.17 8.83
C GLU A 200 21.67 -10.90 7.49
N GLN A 201 20.73 -11.75 7.06
CA GLN A 201 20.79 -12.41 5.75
C GLN A 201 20.41 -11.48 4.59
N GLY A 202 19.84 -10.32 4.89
CA GLY A 202 19.40 -9.34 3.90
C GLY A 202 18.14 -9.75 3.15
N TRP A 203 17.81 -8.96 2.15
CA TRP A 203 16.66 -9.19 1.28
C TRP A 203 16.89 -10.37 0.35
N GLN A 204 15.94 -11.28 0.31
CA GLN A 204 15.94 -12.43 -0.58
C GLN A 204 15.12 -12.10 -1.84
N VAL A 205 15.66 -12.47 -3.01
CA VAL A 205 14.92 -12.38 -4.28
C VAL A 205 13.99 -13.57 -4.37
N MET A 206 12.71 -13.31 -4.53
CA MET A 206 11.66 -14.33 -4.62
C MET A 206 11.13 -14.44 -6.04
N PRO A 207 10.59 -15.61 -6.45
CA PRO A 207 9.86 -15.72 -7.71
C PRO A 207 8.65 -14.78 -7.73
N GLY A 208 8.53 -13.96 -8.77
CA GLY A 208 7.42 -13.03 -8.95
C GLY A 208 6.12 -13.73 -9.39
N TRP A 209 5.07 -12.94 -9.58
CA TRP A 209 3.76 -13.40 -10.04
C TRP A 209 3.76 -13.67 -11.57
N ASP A 210 2.82 -14.47 -12.05
CA ASP A 210 2.62 -14.70 -13.47
C ASP A 210 1.76 -13.56 -14.08
N GLY A 211 2.41 -12.45 -14.41
CA GLY A 211 1.77 -11.23 -14.88
C GLY A 211 2.77 -10.16 -15.30
N PRO A 212 2.32 -8.93 -15.59
CA PRO A 212 3.18 -7.84 -16.02
C PRO A 212 4.08 -7.30 -14.91
N SER A 213 5.13 -6.58 -15.28
CA SER A 213 5.83 -5.68 -14.36
C SER A 213 4.87 -4.61 -13.89
N LEU A 214 4.85 -4.29 -12.59
CA LEU A 214 3.91 -3.35 -12.01
C LEU A 214 4.61 -2.29 -11.18
N SER A 215 4.13 -1.05 -11.29
CA SER A 215 4.37 0.03 -10.34
C SER A 215 3.03 0.62 -9.90
N TYR A 216 2.99 1.31 -8.77
CA TYR A 216 1.76 1.85 -8.16
C TYR A 216 0.71 0.78 -7.81
N ALA A 217 1.11 -0.46 -7.69
CA ALA A 217 0.24 -1.52 -7.20
C ALA A 217 -0.03 -1.37 -5.71
N VAL A 218 -1.15 -1.92 -5.24
CA VAL A 218 -1.54 -1.90 -3.83
C VAL A 218 -1.20 -3.25 -3.20
N GLY A 219 -0.43 -3.21 -2.11
CA GLY A 219 -0.01 -4.39 -1.36
C GLY A 219 -0.65 -4.44 0.02
N VAL A 220 -1.07 -5.64 0.45
CA VAL A 220 -1.59 -5.88 1.80
C VAL A 220 -1.40 -7.33 2.20
N ALA A 221 -1.25 -7.58 3.49
CA ALA A 221 -1.25 -8.94 4.03
C ALA A 221 -2.54 -9.23 4.79
N GLN A 222 -3.12 -10.42 4.58
CA GLN A 222 -4.28 -10.92 5.30
C GLN A 222 -4.23 -12.46 5.38
N ARG A 223 -4.47 -13.02 6.55
CA ARG A 223 -4.48 -14.48 6.80
C ARG A 223 -3.20 -15.20 6.36
N GLY A 224 -2.03 -14.64 6.69
CA GLY A 224 -0.75 -15.23 6.33
C GLY A 224 -0.46 -15.28 4.83
N ARG A 225 -1.09 -14.40 4.03
CA ARG A 225 -0.89 -14.26 2.58
C ARG A 225 -0.61 -12.82 2.23
N PHE A 226 0.21 -12.62 1.20
CA PHE A 226 0.45 -11.31 0.62
C PHE A 226 -0.39 -11.14 -0.65
N TYR A 227 -1.09 -10.04 -0.75
CA TYR A 227 -1.96 -9.67 -1.88
C TYR A 227 -1.36 -8.49 -2.63
N LEU A 228 -1.45 -8.54 -3.95
CA LEU A 228 -1.00 -7.49 -4.86
C LEU A 228 -2.15 -7.17 -5.81
N PHE A 229 -2.61 -5.92 -5.81
CA PHE A 229 -3.74 -5.49 -6.63
C PHE A 229 -3.35 -4.38 -7.58
N SER A 230 -3.89 -4.42 -8.81
CA SER A 230 -3.82 -3.32 -9.75
C SER A 230 -2.40 -2.88 -10.08
N GLY A 231 -2.27 -1.66 -10.55
CA GLY A 231 -1.01 -1.03 -10.91
C GLY A 231 -0.92 -0.68 -12.38
N ARG A 232 0.21 -0.12 -12.76
CA ARG A 232 0.52 0.14 -14.16
C ARG A 232 1.79 -0.58 -14.60
N SER A 233 1.83 -0.96 -15.88
CA SER A 233 3.07 -1.33 -16.57
C SER A 233 3.49 -0.19 -17.48
N TYR A 234 4.73 0.20 -17.38
CA TYR A 234 5.34 1.20 -18.23
C TYR A 234 6.78 0.82 -18.54
N ALA A 235 7.17 1.00 -19.80
CA ALA A 235 8.56 1.01 -20.22
C ALA A 235 8.77 2.15 -21.22
N PRO A 236 9.98 2.73 -21.31
CA PRO A 236 10.30 3.69 -22.36
C PRO A 236 9.95 3.10 -23.73
N ASP A 237 9.35 3.91 -24.59
CA ASP A 237 8.91 3.56 -25.94
C ASP A 237 7.69 2.59 -26.01
N GLU A 238 7.07 2.27 -24.86
CA GLU A 238 5.83 1.51 -24.79
C GLU A 238 4.66 2.39 -24.31
N LEU A 239 3.45 2.02 -24.69
CA LEU A 239 2.26 2.64 -24.11
C LEU A 239 2.11 2.19 -22.67
N MET A 240 1.87 3.15 -21.77
CA MET A 240 1.51 2.84 -20.40
C MET A 240 0.21 2.05 -20.37
N THR A 241 0.20 0.91 -19.69
CA THR A 241 -0.96 0.04 -19.54
C THR A 241 -1.34 -0.08 -18.09
N GLU A 242 -2.59 0.15 -17.78
CA GLU A 242 -3.17 -0.12 -16.47
C GLU A 242 -3.63 -1.57 -16.38
N TYR A 243 -3.43 -2.13 -15.21
CA TYR A 243 -3.84 -3.47 -14.87
C TYR A 243 -4.77 -3.43 -13.66
N THR A 244 -5.82 -4.22 -13.72
CA THR A 244 -6.83 -4.33 -12.66
C THR A 244 -6.85 -5.72 -12.03
N GLU A 245 -5.91 -6.57 -12.39
CA GLU A 245 -5.78 -7.90 -11.82
C GLU A 245 -5.32 -7.87 -10.37
N GLY A 246 -5.68 -8.91 -9.65
CA GLY A 246 -5.15 -9.22 -8.32
C GLY A 246 -4.35 -10.51 -8.34
N TYR A 247 -3.34 -10.56 -7.50
CA TYR A 247 -2.49 -11.72 -7.28
C TYR A 247 -2.37 -11.98 -5.78
N VAL A 248 -2.28 -13.25 -5.41
CA VAL A 248 -2.05 -13.66 -4.02
C VAL A 248 -0.85 -14.59 -3.94
N PHE A 249 0.09 -14.25 -3.08
CA PHE A 249 1.24 -15.06 -2.73
C PHE A 249 0.97 -15.85 -1.45
N GLU A 250 1.27 -17.13 -1.48
CA GLU A 250 1.17 -18.05 -0.34
C GLU A 250 2.56 -18.39 0.18
N PRO A 251 3.04 -17.77 1.28
CA PRO A 251 4.38 -18.01 1.81
C PRO A 251 4.68 -19.48 2.08
N GLY A 252 3.71 -20.21 2.63
CA GLY A 252 3.86 -21.63 2.96
C GLY A 252 4.15 -22.54 1.76
N THR A 253 3.79 -22.12 0.54
CA THR A 253 4.05 -22.88 -0.70
C THR A 253 5.04 -22.19 -1.64
N GLY A 254 5.33 -20.91 -1.40
CA GLY A 254 6.15 -20.08 -2.28
C GLY A 254 5.51 -19.79 -3.64
N LYS A 255 4.18 -19.88 -3.76
CA LYS A 255 3.46 -19.77 -5.03
C LYS A 255 2.56 -18.55 -5.08
N TRP A 256 2.49 -17.99 -6.29
CA TRP A 256 1.51 -16.98 -6.65
C TRP A 256 0.29 -17.60 -7.34
N ASN A 257 -0.88 -17.05 -7.08
CA ASN A 257 -2.13 -17.37 -7.77
C ASN A 257 -2.78 -16.09 -8.25
N LYS A 258 -3.31 -16.08 -9.48
CA LYS A 258 -4.12 -14.99 -9.99
C LYS A 258 -5.51 -15.05 -9.34
N MET A 259 -6.00 -13.90 -8.89
CA MET A 259 -7.32 -13.78 -8.28
C MET A 259 -8.40 -13.60 -9.36
N THR A 260 -9.63 -14.00 -9.02
CA THR A 260 -10.79 -13.72 -9.87
C THR A 260 -11.35 -12.35 -9.49
N GLY A 261 -11.62 -11.51 -10.48
CA GLY A 261 -12.18 -10.17 -10.27
C GLY A 261 -11.33 -9.09 -10.94
N SER A 262 -11.82 -7.86 -10.83
CA SER A 262 -11.14 -6.64 -11.29
C SER A 262 -11.02 -5.68 -10.11
N PHE A 263 -9.85 -5.12 -9.93
CA PHE A 263 -9.47 -4.27 -8.79
C PHE A 263 -8.85 -2.96 -9.31
N PRO A 264 -9.66 -2.02 -9.84
CA PRO A 264 -9.14 -0.76 -10.41
C PRO A 264 -8.79 0.24 -9.29
N VAL A 265 -7.66 0.01 -8.61
CA VAL A 265 -7.28 0.74 -7.39
C VAL A 265 -5.81 1.19 -7.40
N MET A 266 -5.26 1.44 -8.58
CA MET A 266 -3.87 1.89 -8.74
C MET A 266 -3.56 3.10 -7.84
N ALA A 267 -2.39 3.11 -7.20
CA ALA A 267 -1.94 4.14 -6.24
C ALA A 267 -2.86 4.33 -5.02
N GLY A 268 -3.72 3.36 -4.72
CA GLY A 268 -4.50 3.33 -3.50
C GLY A 268 -3.72 2.79 -2.31
N THR A 269 -4.43 2.58 -1.22
CA THR A 269 -3.91 1.88 -0.04
C THR A 269 -4.86 0.77 0.38
N ALA A 270 -4.35 -0.24 1.07
CA ALA A 270 -5.15 -1.33 1.59
C ALA A 270 -4.75 -1.69 3.02
N ILE A 271 -5.75 -2.08 3.80
CA ILE A 271 -5.56 -2.57 5.17
C ILE A 271 -6.35 -3.86 5.39
N PRO A 272 -5.86 -4.78 6.22
CA PRO A 272 -6.66 -5.91 6.65
C PRO A 272 -7.82 -5.44 7.53
N TYR A 273 -8.99 -6.05 7.38
CA TYR A 273 -10.18 -5.73 8.16
C TYR A 273 -10.87 -7.00 8.65
N GLY A 274 -10.98 -7.11 9.98
CA GLY A 274 -11.48 -8.33 10.61
C GLY A 274 -10.62 -9.54 10.25
N GLU A 275 -11.25 -10.72 10.20
CA GLU A 275 -10.53 -11.97 9.98
C GLU A 275 -10.29 -12.29 8.49
N ASP A 276 -11.14 -11.80 7.59
CA ASP A 276 -11.20 -12.30 6.20
C ASP A 276 -11.45 -11.23 5.14
N LYS A 277 -11.36 -9.96 5.48
CA LYS A 277 -11.61 -8.84 4.58
C LYS A 277 -10.39 -7.95 4.41
N ILE A 278 -10.36 -7.30 3.28
CA ILE A 278 -9.40 -6.25 2.95
C ILE A 278 -10.22 -5.01 2.60
N LEU A 279 -9.92 -3.90 3.25
CA LEU A 279 -10.40 -2.58 2.84
C LEU A 279 -9.37 -1.96 1.91
N ILE A 280 -9.82 -1.50 0.75
CA ILE A 280 -9.02 -0.78 -0.21
C ILE A 280 -9.59 0.64 -0.29
N LEU A 281 -8.74 1.64 -0.15
CA LEU A 281 -9.12 3.03 -0.02
C LEU A 281 -8.37 3.89 -1.04
N GLY A 282 -9.07 4.85 -1.65
CA GLY A 282 -8.51 5.73 -2.66
C GLY A 282 -8.10 4.99 -3.92
N GLY A 283 -7.07 5.51 -4.58
CA GLY A 283 -6.59 5.01 -5.85
C GLY A 283 -7.23 5.67 -7.05
N VAL A 284 -6.76 5.28 -8.22
CA VAL A 284 -7.23 5.75 -9.52
C VAL A 284 -7.88 4.59 -10.24
N GLU A 285 -9.10 4.79 -10.73
CA GLU A 285 -9.86 3.79 -11.47
C GLU A 285 -9.51 3.79 -12.96
N GLU A 286 -9.14 4.96 -13.50
CA GLU A 286 -8.79 5.15 -14.90
C GLU A 286 -7.77 6.29 -15.02
N ILE A 287 -6.68 6.06 -15.75
CA ILE A 287 -5.77 7.15 -16.11
C ILE A 287 -6.43 7.94 -17.24
N LEU A 288 -6.81 9.16 -16.95
CA LEU A 288 -7.18 10.09 -18.03
C LEU A 288 -6.02 10.19 -19.00
N PRO A 289 -6.29 10.12 -20.34
CA PRO A 289 -5.23 10.25 -21.33
C PRO A 289 -4.45 11.53 -21.01
N THR A 290 -3.17 11.35 -20.73
CA THR A 290 -2.27 12.48 -20.44
C THR A 290 -2.40 13.47 -21.57
N SER A 291 -2.66 14.73 -21.24
CA SER A 291 -2.56 15.83 -22.21
C SER A 291 -1.26 15.67 -23.00
N PRO A 292 -1.26 15.93 -24.31
CA PRO A 292 -0.08 15.73 -25.13
C PRO A 292 1.11 16.40 -24.47
N LYS A 293 2.23 15.67 -24.38
CA LYS A 293 3.50 16.20 -23.89
C LYS A 293 3.69 17.55 -24.56
N HIS A 294 3.66 18.61 -23.75
CA HIS A 294 4.08 19.91 -24.24
C HIS A 294 5.51 19.77 -24.74
N PRO A 295 5.83 20.32 -25.92
CA PRO A 295 7.14 20.21 -26.56
C PRO A 295 8.25 20.83 -25.73
#